data_8f2c67641a7184e120e2e9e327adb54c
#
_entry.id   8f2c67641a7184e120e2e9e327adb54c
#
_cell.length_a   1.000
_cell.length_b   1.000
_cell.length_c   1.000
_cell.angle_alpha   90.00
_cell.angle_beta   90.00
_cell.angle_gamma   90.00
#
_symmetry.space_group_name_H-M   'P 1'
#
loop_
_entity.id
_entity.type
_entity.pdbx_description
1 polymer ?
#
loop_
_entity_poly.entity_id
_entity_poly.type
_entity_poly.pdbx_seq_one_letter_code
_entity_poly.pdbx_strand_id
1 'polypeptide(L)'
;RGLGDVYKRHNLTLREMPGGTLFPDTMKQYDDYTIREALHNCIAHQDYTLRQRINFVENPGFLYYANGGSFIPGTLENALATNGPQRFFRNACLCKAMVHFNMIDTVSRGIKKMFTEQMERRFPMPDYEIDNEKKEVAVRIYGNAINERYTKLLKDNDNLTLHDCISLDAIQKGHRIDDEIAQDLLKRGLIEGETPNYTISLGVAKASRQLPQYTKAKGLDKARLKQMVLQLLQNAGIDGARREIIYDYLKDMLPSNKSQEQQLRYLGRLLVEMNEEGTIERIGLRWLLSSSSDRNQP
;
A
#
# COMPACT_ATOMS: atom_id res chain seq x y z
N ARG A 1 13.36 34.87 -2.29
CA ARG A 1 13.21 33.51 -2.85
C ARG A 1 12.25 32.77 -1.92
N GLY A 2 11.07 32.40 -2.43
CA GLY A 2 10.05 31.74 -1.63
C GLY A 2 10.43 30.28 -1.29
N LEU A 3 9.83 29.72 -0.23
CA LEU A 3 9.97 28.32 0.18
C LEU A 3 9.80 27.35 -1.00
N GLY A 4 8.90 27.65 -1.95
CA GLY A 4 8.70 26.86 -3.16
C GLY A 4 9.93 26.75 -4.07
N ASP A 5 10.78 27.77 -4.15
CA ASP A 5 12.00 27.75 -4.98
C ASP A 5 13.14 26.95 -4.33
N VAL A 6 13.23 26.95 -3.02
CA VAL A 6 14.20 26.13 -2.28
C VAL A 6 13.80 24.67 -2.42
N TYR A 7 12.51 24.38 -2.32
CA TYR A 7 11.99 23.02 -2.40
C TYR A 7 12.16 22.41 -3.81
N LYS A 8 11.90 23.18 -4.85
CA LYS A 8 12.13 22.72 -6.23
C LYS A 8 13.56 22.26 -6.51
N ARG A 9 14.55 22.79 -5.79
CA ARG A 9 15.96 22.38 -5.92
C ARG A 9 16.29 21.07 -5.24
N HIS A 10 15.54 20.70 -4.19
CA HIS A 10 15.74 19.47 -3.40
C HIS A 10 14.77 18.35 -3.78
N ASN A 11 13.79 18.64 -4.65
CA ASN A 11 12.85 17.64 -5.14
C ASN A 11 13.59 16.66 -6.07
N LEU A 12 13.88 15.47 -5.54
CA LEU A 12 14.66 14.45 -6.23
C LEU A 12 13.94 13.98 -7.51
N THR A 13 14.73 13.63 -8.50
CA THR A 13 14.22 12.99 -9.72
C THR A 13 14.38 11.47 -9.56
N LEU A 14 13.27 10.77 -9.49
CA LEU A 14 13.21 9.31 -9.48
C LEU A 14 13.33 8.81 -10.92
N ARG A 15 14.12 7.75 -11.12
CA ARG A 15 14.28 7.09 -12.42
C ARG A 15 13.76 5.66 -12.29
N GLU A 16 12.75 5.34 -13.05
CA GLU A 16 12.28 3.96 -13.21
C GLU A 16 12.69 3.46 -14.60
N MET A 17 13.15 2.21 -14.67
CA MET A 17 13.34 1.51 -15.95
C MET A 17 12.12 0.64 -16.19
N PRO A 18 11.10 1.09 -16.96
CA PRO A 18 9.98 0.25 -17.32
C PRO A 18 10.47 -0.93 -18.15
N GLY A 19 9.98 -2.14 -17.84
CA GLY A 19 10.36 -3.32 -18.62
C GLY A 19 10.01 -3.16 -20.10
N GLY A 20 11.02 -3.20 -20.96
CA GLY A 20 10.84 -3.11 -22.42
C GLY A 20 11.07 -1.73 -23.03
N THR A 21 11.44 -0.71 -22.26
CA THR A 21 11.83 0.60 -22.80
C THR A 21 13.35 0.80 -22.74
N LEU A 22 13.88 1.52 -23.72
CA LEU A 22 15.32 1.86 -23.82
C LEU A 22 15.69 3.05 -22.93
N PHE A 23 14.71 3.85 -22.52
CA PHE A 23 14.90 5.08 -21.75
C PHE A 23 14.20 4.97 -20.39
N PRO A 24 14.82 5.48 -19.32
CA PRO A 24 14.19 5.53 -18.02
C PRO A 24 13.08 6.59 -18.02
N ASP A 25 11.94 6.23 -17.43
CA ASP A 25 10.95 7.23 -17.05
C ASP A 25 11.48 8.04 -15.88
N THR A 26 11.40 9.35 -15.98
CA THR A 26 11.83 10.26 -14.93
C THR A 26 10.65 10.99 -14.36
N MET A 27 10.46 10.89 -13.05
CA MET A 27 9.46 11.69 -12.34
C MET A 27 10.09 12.37 -11.12
N LYS A 28 9.57 13.52 -10.72
CA LYS A 28 9.98 14.16 -9.48
C LYS A 28 9.46 13.36 -8.29
N GLN A 29 10.20 13.35 -7.18
CA GLN A 29 9.78 12.70 -5.95
C GLN A 29 8.42 13.22 -5.46
N TYR A 30 8.19 14.52 -5.57
CA TYR A 30 6.90 15.14 -5.27
C TYR A 30 6.42 15.97 -6.46
N ASP A 31 5.12 15.96 -6.69
CA ASP A 31 4.52 16.80 -7.73
C ASP A 31 4.51 18.28 -7.33
N ASP A 32 4.88 19.16 -8.25
CA ASP A 32 4.97 20.60 -7.99
C ASP A 32 3.61 21.24 -7.66
N TYR A 33 2.54 20.72 -8.25
CA TYR A 33 1.18 21.20 -7.95
C TYR A 33 0.78 20.79 -6.53
N THR A 34 1.00 19.53 -6.17
CA THR A 34 0.65 18.96 -4.87
C THR A 34 1.37 19.70 -3.73
N ILE A 35 2.67 20.00 -3.89
CA ILE A 35 3.44 20.80 -2.90
C ILE A 35 2.82 22.19 -2.71
N ARG A 36 2.54 22.89 -3.83
CA ARG A 36 1.98 24.24 -3.78
C ARG A 36 0.58 24.25 -3.19
N GLU A 37 -0.26 23.32 -3.60
CA GLU A 37 -1.62 23.20 -3.12
C GLU A 37 -1.66 22.96 -1.62
N ALA A 38 -0.88 22.03 -1.08
CA ALA A 38 -0.80 21.78 0.34
C ALA A 38 -0.35 23.02 1.13
N LEU A 39 0.68 23.73 0.65
CA LEU A 39 1.15 24.96 1.27
C LEU A 39 0.11 26.08 1.20
N HIS A 40 -0.51 26.29 0.05
CA HIS A 40 -1.52 27.30 -0.14
C HIS A 40 -2.76 27.03 0.72
N ASN A 41 -3.16 25.77 0.87
CA ASN A 41 -4.24 25.37 1.75
C ASN A 41 -3.92 25.69 3.21
N CYS A 42 -2.70 25.42 3.68
CA CYS A 42 -2.29 25.85 5.02
C CYS A 42 -2.41 27.36 5.22
N ILE A 43 -1.95 28.16 4.25
CA ILE A 43 -2.02 29.63 4.33
C ILE A 43 -3.48 30.13 4.28
N ALA A 44 -4.25 29.63 3.32
CA ALA A 44 -5.63 30.08 3.08
C ALA A 44 -6.58 29.71 4.25
N HIS A 45 -6.34 28.56 4.88
CA HIS A 45 -7.22 27.98 5.90
C HIS A 45 -6.69 28.10 7.33
N GLN A 46 -5.49 28.65 7.54
CA GLN A 46 -4.96 28.94 8.87
C GLN A 46 -5.96 29.79 9.66
N ASP A 47 -6.24 29.39 10.88
CA ASP A 47 -6.92 30.25 11.85
C ASP A 47 -5.90 31.16 12.56
N TYR A 48 -5.71 32.34 12.02
CA TYR A 48 -4.74 33.31 12.55
C TYR A 48 -5.10 33.81 13.95
N THR A 49 -6.36 33.62 14.40
CA THR A 49 -6.77 34.02 15.76
C THR A 49 -6.19 33.12 16.83
N LEU A 50 -5.86 31.84 16.47
CA LEU A 50 -5.25 30.88 17.37
C LEU A 50 -3.77 31.16 17.64
N ARG A 51 -3.14 32.05 16.88
CA ARG A 51 -1.70 32.38 16.97
C ARG A 51 -0.79 31.15 16.84
N GLN A 52 -1.28 30.08 16.24
CA GLN A 52 -0.49 28.89 15.92
C GLN A 52 0.36 29.10 14.66
N ARG A 53 1.45 28.36 14.55
CA ARG A 53 2.32 28.41 13.36
C ARG A 53 1.82 27.39 12.33
N ILE A 54 2.03 27.70 11.07
CA ILE A 54 2.01 26.70 10.00
C ILE A 54 3.30 25.89 10.11
N ASN A 55 3.18 24.58 10.20
CA ASN A 55 4.32 23.67 10.26
C ASN A 55 4.51 23.03 8.90
N PHE A 56 5.75 23.03 8.44
CA PHE A 56 6.20 22.28 7.28
C PHE A 56 7.43 21.48 7.67
N VAL A 57 7.35 20.17 7.53
CA VAL A 57 8.45 19.25 7.87
C VAL A 57 8.73 18.32 6.71
N GLU A 58 9.96 18.27 6.27
CA GLU A 58 10.45 17.31 5.30
C GLU A 58 11.01 16.09 6.03
N ASN A 59 10.49 14.91 5.68
CA ASN A 59 11.01 13.62 6.11
C ASN A 59 11.51 12.84 4.89
N PRO A 60 12.37 11.84 5.06
CA PRO A 60 12.92 11.07 3.92
C PRO A 60 11.88 10.44 3.00
N GLY A 61 10.68 10.14 3.50
CA GLY A 61 9.63 9.45 2.74
C GLY A 61 8.38 10.28 2.50
N PHE A 62 8.20 11.40 3.18
CA PHE A 62 7.00 12.22 3.07
C PHE A 62 7.21 13.68 3.47
N LEU A 63 6.35 14.53 2.99
CA LEU A 63 6.20 15.91 3.41
C LEU A 63 5.03 16.01 4.37
N TYR A 64 5.22 16.72 5.48
CA TYR A 64 4.19 16.99 6.45
C TYR A 64 3.87 18.48 6.49
N TYR A 65 2.60 18.82 6.35
CA TYR A 65 2.07 20.17 6.45
C TYR A 65 1.00 20.19 7.53
N ALA A 66 1.02 21.19 8.41
CA ALA A 66 -0.04 21.37 9.40
C ALA A 66 -0.36 22.83 9.60
N ASN A 67 -1.64 23.13 9.82
CA ASN A 67 -2.15 24.45 10.12
C ASN A 67 -3.20 24.42 11.22
N GLY A 68 -3.31 25.52 11.96
CA GLY A 68 -4.34 25.69 12.97
C GLY A 68 -5.69 26.02 12.34
N GLY A 69 -6.75 25.44 12.90
CA GLY A 69 -8.14 25.68 12.51
C GLY A 69 -8.92 24.38 12.26
N SER A 70 -10.24 24.47 12.23
CA SER A 70 -11.09 23.34 11.86
C SER A 70 -11.03 23.07 10.36
N PHE A 71 -11.24 21.82 9.96
CA PHE A 71 -11.34 21.44 8.56
C PHE A 71 -12.71 21.89 8.00
N ILE A 72 -12.72 22.89 7.13
CA ILE A 72 -13.97 23.52 6.64
C ILE A 72 -14.94 22.55 5.98
N PRO A 73 -14.49 21.57 5.13
CA PRO A 73 -15.38 20.56 4.57
C PRO A 73 -15.98 19.59 5.60
N GLY A 74 -15.48 19.61 6.84
CA GLY A 74 -15.89 18.72 7.92
C GLY A 74 -15.18 17.36 7.85
N THR A 75 -15.31 16.64 6.74
CA THR A 75 -14.65 15.35 6.49
C THR A 75 -13.88 15.33 5.17
N LEU A 76 -12.95 14.41 5.04
CA LEU A 76 -12.18 14.23 3.80
C LEU A 76 -13.07 13.76 2.65
N GLU A 77 -14.05 12.89 2.94
CA GLU A 77 -15.02 12.38 1.96
C GLU A 77 -15.82 13.55 1.36
N ASN A 78 -16.28 14.48 2.20
CA ASN A 78 -16.98 15.68 1.72
C ASN A 78 -16.08 16.54 0.83
N ALA A 79 -14.80 16.70 1.17
CA ALA A 79 -13.85 17.46 0.37
C ALA A 79 -13.61 16.81 -1.00
N LEU A 80 -13.54 15.48 -1.06
CA LEU A 80 -13.34 14.72 -2.30
C LEU A 80 -14.60 14.64 -3.17
N ALA A 81 -15.80 14.63 -2.55
CA ALA A 81 -17.08 14.58 -3.24
C ALA A 81 -17.49 15.95 -3.84
N THR A 82 -16.98 17.05 -3.29
CA THR A 82 -17.35 18.40 -3.72
C THR A 82 -16.76 18.72 -5.09
N ASN A 83 -17.61 19.06 -6.06
CA ASN A 83 -17.22 19.46 -7.42
C ASN A 83 -17.65 20.90 -7.77
N GLY A 84 -17.80 21.76 -6.79
CA GLY A 84 -18.29 23.14 -6.98
C GLY A 84 -17.40 24.19 -6.33
N PRO A 85 -17.69 25.48 -6.55
CA PRO A 85 -16.93 26.56 -5.92
C PRO A 85 -17.07 26.52 -4.40
N GLN A 86 -15.98 26.81 -3.70
CA GLN A 86 -15.95 26.86 -2.26
C GLN A 86 -16.88 27.98 -1.74
N ARG A 87 -17.81 27.63 -0.85
CA ARG A 87 -18.79 28.56 -0.34
C ARG A 87 -18.28 29.44 0.82
N PHE A 88 -17.31 28.91 1.56
CA PHE A 88 -16.79 29.52 2.77
C PHE A 88 -15.28 29.61 2.75
N PHE A 89 -14.75 30.78 2.97
CA PHE A 89 -13.34 31.05 3.14
C PHE A 89 -13.09 31.55 4.55
N ARG A 90 -12.20 30.93 5.31
CA ARG A 90 -11.83 31.41 6.64
C ARG A 90 -11.21 32.80 6.56
N ASN A 91 -10.35 33.04 5.60
CA ASN A 91 -9.64 34.29 5.38
C ASN A 91 -10.02 34.90 4.03
N ALA A 92 -11.25 35.38 3.90
CA ALA A 92 -11.81 35.82 2.61
C ALA A 92 -10.95 36.88 1.90
N CYS A 93 -10.41 37.86 2.64
CA CYS A 93 -9.55 38.88 2.09
C CYS A 93 -8.23 38.33 1.57
N LEU A 94 -7.59 37.44 2.33
CA LEU A 94 -6.37 36.76 1.95
C LEU A 94 -6.58 35.85 0.72
N CYS A 95 -7.67 35.06 0.72
CA CYS A 95 -7.99 34.21 -0.41
C CYS A 95 -8.24 35.00 -1.70
N LYS A 96 -8.90 36.16 -1.62
CA LYS A 96 -9.07 37.07 -2.78
C LYS A 96 -7.70 37.54 -3.32
N ALA A 97 -6.79 37.92 -2.43
CA ALA A 97 -5.43 38.30 -2.83
C ALA A 97 -4.69 37.11 -3.48
N MET A 98 -4.78 35.92 -2.89
CA MET A 98 -4.14 34.70 -3.44
C MET A 98 -4.69 34.34 -4.82
N VAL A 99 -6.00 34.50 -5.06
CA VAL A 99 -6.61 34.34 -6.40
C VAL A 99 -6.06 35.36 -7.38
N HIS A 100 -5.98 36.62 -6.96
CA HIS A 100 -5.44 37.69 -7.82
C HIS A 100 -3.99 37.44 -8.23
N PHE A 101 -3.20 36.83 -7.37
CA PHE A 101 -1.81 36.43 -7.68
C PHE A 101 -1.69 35.06 -8.33
N ASN A 102 -2.78 34.43 -8.77
CA ASN A 102 -2.81 33.09 -9.36
C ASN A 102 -2.16 31.99 -8.46
N MET A 103 -2.27 32.15 -7.16
CA MET A 103 -1.77 31.17 -6.19
C MET A 103 -2.80 30.05 -5.96
N ILE A 104 -4.08 30.40 -5.88
CA ILE A 104 -5.20 29.46 -5.73
C ILE A 104 -6.26 29.73 -6.80
N ASP A 105 -7.05 28.71 -7.13
CA ASP A 105 -8.25 28.90 -7.94
C ASP A 105 -9.52 28.99 -7.05
N THR A 106 -10.65 29.34 -7.65
CA THR A 106 -11.94 29.46 -6.95
C THR A 106 -12.75 28.17 -6.98
N VAL A 107 -12.24 27.14 -7.66
CA VAL A 107 -12.92 25.85 -7.81
C VAL A 107 -12.34 24.87 -6.81
N SER A 108 -13.17 24.38 -5.87
CA SER A 108 -12.76 23.45 -4.79
C SER A 108 -12.33 22.08 -5.31
N ARG A 109 -11.25 22.02 -6.11
CA ARG A 109 -10.70 20.80 -6.68
C ARG A 109 -9.31 20.45 -6.15
N GLY A 110 -8.71 21.33 -5.36
CA GLY A 110 -7.32 21.23 -4.94
C GLY A 110 -7.00 19.92 -4.25
N ILE A 111 -7.77 19.56 -3.22
CA ILE A 111 -7.59 18.30 -2.49
C ILE A 111 -7.79 17.11 -3.42
N LYS A 112 -8.89 17.07 -4.17
CA LYS A 112 -9.17 15.97 -5.11
C LYS A 112 -8.06 15.81 -6.14
N LYS A 113 -7.52 16.93 -6.65
CA LYS A 113 -6.43 16.89 -7.62
C LYS A 113 -5.14 16.36 -6.99
N MET A 114 -4.80 16.71 -5.74
CA MET A 114 -3.67 16.11 -5.03
C MET A 114 -3.78 14.58 -4.95
N PHE A 115 -4.99 14.06 -4.68
CA PHE A 115 -5.25 12.62 -4.67
C PHE A 115 -5.10 12.00 -6.07
N THR A 116 -5.64 12.66 -7.09
CA THR A 116 -5.53 12.20 -8.48
C THR A 116 -4.07 12.17 -8.95
N GLU A 117 -3.30 13.21 -8.66
CA GLU A 117 -1.86 13.25 -8.98
C GLU A 117 -1.08 12.12 -8.30
N GLN A 118 -1.37 11.82 -7.01
CA GLN A 118 -0.74 10.69 -6.33
C GLN A 118 -1.15 9.34 -6.94
N MET A 119 -2.43 9.19 -7.34
CA MET A 119 -2.91 8.00 -8.03
C MET A 119 -2.19 7.81 -9.38
N GLU A 120 -2.13 8.84 -10.21
CA GLU A 120 -1.49 8.80 -11.54
C GLU A 120 0.01 8.48 -11.42
N ARG A 121 0.64 8.99 -10.37
CA ARG A 121 2.05 8.71 -10.03
C ARG A 121 2.25 7.37 -9.35
N ARG A 122 1.16 6.66 -9.02
CA ARG A 122 1.16 5.35 -8.34
C ARG A 122 1.82 5.38 -6.96
N PHE A 123 1.70 6.52 -6.29
CA PHE A 123 2.16 6.73 -4.93
C PHE A 123 1.03 6.57 -3.92
N PRO A 124 1.35 6.37 -2.63
CA PRO A 124 0.34 6.35 -1.58
C PRO A 124 -0.47 7.64 -1.57
N MET A 125 -1.75 7.53 -1.22
CA MET A 125 -2.64 8.68 -1.11
C MET A 125 -2.20 9.62 0.01
N PRO A 126 -2.50 10.93 -0.08
CA PRO A 126 -2.27 11.85 1.02
C PRO A 126 -3.04 11.43 2.28
N ASP A 127 -2.41 11.47 3.44
CA ASP A 127 -3.08 11.22 4.72
C ASP A 127 -3.44 12.55 5.38
N TYR A 128 -4.73 12.74 5.63
CA TYR A 128 -5.26 13.87 6.36
C TYR A 128 -5.51 13.49 7.83
N GLU A 129 -4.95 14.26 8.74
CA GLU A 129 -5.20 14.21 10.18
C GLU A 129 -6.02 15.44 10.57
N ILE A 130 -7.26 15.23 11.01
CA ILE A 130 -8.18 16.29 11.38
C ILE A 130 -8.43 16.17 12.88
N ASP A 131 -7.80 17.02 13.67
CA ASP A 131 -7.96 17.08 15.13
C ASP A 131 -8.86 18.27 15.50
N ASN A 132 -10.13 18.01 15.72
CA ASN A 132 -11.11 19.04 16.07
C ASN A 132 -10.94 19.58 17.49
N GLU A 133 -10.32 18.80 18.39
CA GLU A 133 -10.07 19.23 19.78
C GLU A 133 -8.93 20.24 19.83
N LYS A 134 -7.82 19.92 19.18
CA LYS A 134 -6.66 20.81 19.06
C LYS A 134 -6.85 21.89 18.00
N LYS A 135 -7.91 21.79 17.21
CA LYS A 135 -8.15 22.66 16.04
C LYS A 135 -6.92 22.70 15.13
N GLU A 136 -6.51 21.52 14.70
CA GLU A 136 -5.36 21.34 13.81
C GLU A 136 -5.77 20.45 12.63
N VAL A 137 -5.31 20.83 11.45
CA VAL A 137 -5.43 20.02 10.23
C VAL A 137 -4.02 19.77 9.71
N ALA A 138 -3.70 18.51 9.51
CA ALA A 138 -2.42 18.13 8.93
C ALA A 138 -2.61 17.24 7.72
N VAL A 139 -1.62 17.28 6.80
CA VAL A 139 -1.56 16.38 5.65
C VAL A 139 -0.14 15.84 5.47
N ARG A 140 -0.02 14.53 5.24
CA ARG A 140 1.21 13.88 4.78
C ARG A 140 1.11 13.56 3.30
N ILE A 141 2.12 13.95 2.55
CA ILE A 141 2.24 13.68 1.12
C ILE A 141 3.45 12.77 0.91
N TYR A 142 3.22 11.60 0.39
CA TYR A 142 4.27 10.60 0.19
C TYR A 142 5.03 10.83 -1.10
N GLY A 143 6.36 10.78 -1.01
CA GLY A 143 7.28 10.89 -2.15
C GLY A 143 7.92 9.57 -2.56
N ASN A 144 7.57 8.48 -1.89
CA ASN A 144 8.05 7.13 -2.19
C ASN A 144 6.91 6.13 -2.09
N ALA A 145 7.02 5.04 -2.80
CA ALA A 145 6.15 3.89 -2.61
C ALA A 145 6.36 3.33 -1.19
N ILE A 146 5.28 3.21 -0.40
CA ILE A 146 5.31 2.54 0.91
C ILE A 146 5.26 1.03 0.70
N ASN A 147 4.49 0.60 -0.30
CA ASN A 147 4.30 -0.80 -0.63
C ASN A 147 4.38 -0.96 -2.15
N GLU A 148 5.41 -1.66 -2.61
CA GLU A 148 5.59 -1.94 -4.03
C GLU A 148 4.42 -2.72 -4.66
N ARG A 149 3.64 -3.44 -3.85
CA ARG A 149 2.44 -4.18 -4.31
C ARG A 149 1.33 -3.22 -4.69
N TYR A 150 1.09 -2.21 -3.86
CA TYR A 150 0.10 -1.18 -4.16
C TYR A 150 0.46 -0.45 -5.45
N THR A 151 1.71 0.01 -5.56
CA THR A 151 2.21 0.67 -6.76
C THR A 151 2.02 -0.20 -8.01
N LYS A 152 2.24 -1.51 -7.88
CA LYS A 152 2.09 -2.42 -8.99
C LYS A 152 0.63 -2.76 -9.29
N LEU A 153 -0.22 -2.89 -8.26
CA LEU A 153 -1.67 -3.03 -8.45
C LEU A 153 -2.20 -1.87 -9.30
N LEU A 154 -1.77 -0.65 -9.00
CA LEU A 154 -2.14 0.53 -9.80
C LEU A 154 -1.56 0.49 -11.22
N LYS A 155 -0.38 -0.12 -11.41
CA LYS A 155 0.23 -0.29 -12.75
C LYS A 155 -0.53 -1.31 -13.63
N ASP A 156 -0.98 -2.39 -13.01
CA ASP A 156 -1.57 -3.53 -13.72
C ASP A 156 -3.09 -3.38 -13.94
N ASN A 157 -3.72 -2.33 -13.40
CA ASN A 157 -5.16 -2.10 -13.46
C ASN A 157 -5.49 -0.64 -13.79
N ASP A 158 -5.53 -0.32 -15.07
CA ASP A 158 -5.87 1.03 -15.54
C ASP A 158 -7.34 1.45 -15.30
N ASN A 159 -8.21 0.51 -14.88
CA ASN A 159 -9.64 0.73 -14.69
C ASN A 159 -10.03 1.04 -13.23
N LEU A 160 -9.07 1.29 -12.35
CA LEU A 160 -9.36 1.64 -10.96
C LEU A 160 -9.83 3.09 -10.86
N THR A 161 -10.92 3.27 -10.12
CA THR A 161 -11.39 4.62 -9.78
C THR A 161 -10.54 5.23 -8.66
N LEU A 162 -10.57 6.55 -8.51
CA LEU A 162 -9.91 7.22 -7.39
C LEU A 162 -10.41 6.68 -6.05
N HIS A 163 -11.70 6.35 -5.94
CA HIS A 163 -12.28 5.77 -4.73
C HIS A 163 -11.71 4.37 -4.43
N ASP A 164 -11.55 3.53 -5.45
CA ASP A 164 -10.88 2.23 -5.29
C ASP A 164 -9.45 2.40 -4.77
N CYS A 165 -8.71 3.33 -5.36
CA CYS A 165 -7.32 3.60 -4.97
C CYS A 165 -7.20 4.09 -3.53
N ILE A 166 -8.12 4.95 -3.07
CA ILE A 166 -8.18 5.42 -1.68
C ILE A 166 -8.46 4.25 -0.73
N SER A 167 -9.41 3.39 -1.08
CA SER A 167 -9.79 2.24 -0.24
C SER A 167 -8.67 1.19 -0.17
N LEU A 168 -8.00 0.93 -1.28
CA LEU A 168 -6.83 0.04 -1.34
C LEU A 168 -5.64 0.62 -0.56
N ASP A 169 -5.44 1.93 -0.63
CA ASP A 169 -4.42 2.64 0.14
C ASP A 169 -4.69 2.56 1.66
N ALA A 170 -5.95 2.73 2.06
CA ALA A 170 -6.35 2.54 3.45
C ALA A 170 -6.03 1.13 3.96
N ILE A 171 -6.30 0.09 3.16
CA ILE A 171 -5.99 -1.30 3.50
C ILE A 171 -4.48 -1.52 3.65
N GLN A 172 -3.65 -1.02 2.73
CA GLN A 172 -2.19 -1.19 2.84
C GLN A 172 -1.60 -0.49 4.07
N LYS A 173 -2.23 0.58 4.53
CA LYS A 173 -1.86 1.33 5.73
C LYS A 173 -2.45 0.73 7.02
N GLY A 174 -3.25 -0.35 6.91
CA GLY A 174 -3.90 -1.02 8.05
C GLY A 174 -5.12 -0.28 8.59
N HIS A 175 -5.67 0.65 7.82
CA HIS A 175 -6.91 1.34 8.18
C HIS A 175 -8.13 0.49 7.82
N ARG A 176 -9.22 0.67 8.57
CA ARG A 176 -10.50 0.04 8.24
C ARG A 176 -11.16 0.75 7.07
N ILE A 177 -11.83 -0.02 6.25
CA ILE A 177 -12.70 0.46 5.18
C ILE A 177 -14.13 0.04 5.46
N ASP A 178 -15.07 0.67 4.78
CA ASP A 178 -16.49 0.33 4.83
C ASP A 178 -16.73 -1.09 4.33
N ASP A 179 -17.64 -1.84 4.99
CA ASP A 179 -17.93 -3.23 4.65
C ASP A 179 -18.52 -3.39 3.24
N GLU A 180 -19.32 -2.43 2.75
CA GLU A 180 -19.87 -2.46 1.39
C GLU A 180 -18.75 -2.32 0.35
N ILE A 181 -17.81 -1.40 0.59
CA ILE A 181 -16.63 -1.19 -0.26
C ILE A 181 -15.75 -2.44 -0.24
N ALA A 182 -15.53 -3.02 0.96
CA ALA A 182 -14.74 -4.24 1.10
C ALA A 182 -15.35 -5.40 0.29
N GLN A 183 -16.66 -5.57 0.31
CA GLN A 183 -17.35 -6.61 -0.45
C GLN A 183 -17.22 -6.41 -1.96
N ASP A 184 -17.27 -5.17 -2.45
CA ASP A 184 -17.06 -4.88 -3.87
C ASP A 184 -15.63 -5.21 -4.30
N LEU A 185 -14.64 -4.77 -3.53
CA LEU A 185 -13.23 -5.04 -3.80
C LEU A 185 -12.90 -6.55 -3.73
N LEU A 186 -13.55 -7.31 -2.81
CA LEU A 186 -13.46 -8.76 -2.74
C LEU A 186 -14.03 -9.44 -3.98
N LYS A 187 -15.23 -9.03 -4.44
CA LYS A 187 -15.86 -9.56 -5.66
C LYS A 187 -15.01 -9.32 -6.90
N ARG A 188 -14.35 -8.18 -6.96
CA ARG A 188 -13.42 -7.82 -8.05
C ARG A 188 -12.05 -8.49 -7.90
N GLY A 189 -11.81 -9.22 -6.81
CA GLY A 189 -10.56 -9.93 -6.56
C GLY A 189 -9.36 -9.01 -6.28
N LEU A 190 -9.60 -7.76 -5.89
CA LEU A 190 -8.55 -6.78 -5.59
C LEU A 190 -7.99 -6.92 -4.18
N ILE A 191 -8.80 -7.47 -3.26
CA ILE A 191 -8.41 -7.74 -1.87
C ILE A 191 -8.77 -9.15 -1.48
N GLU A 192 -8.17 -9.63 -0.40
CA GLU A 192 -8.39 -10.94 0.22
C GLU A 192 -8.45 -10.80 1.75
N GLY A 193 -9.15 -11.72 2.41
CA GLY A 193 -9.25 -11.76 3.87
C GLY A 193 -10.67 -11.57 4.36
N GLU A 194 -10.82 -11.38 5.65
CA GLU A 194 -12.09 -11.18 6.34
C GLU A 194 -12.00 -9.97 7.27
N THR A 195 -13.16 -9.36 7.56
CA THR A 195 -13.25 -8.22 8.49
C THR A 195 -12.58 -8.55 9.84
N PRO A 196 -11.71 -7.71 10.40
CA PRO A 196 -11.22 -6.43 9.86
C PRO A 196 -9.90 -6.52 9.08
N ASN A 197 -9.38 -7.71 8.81
CA ASN A 197 -8.02 -7.96 8.31
C ASN A 197 -7.99 -8.23 6.81
N TYR A 198 -8.24 -7.22 6.03
CA TYR A 198 -8.08 -7.29 4.58
C TYR A 198 -6.64 -7.09 4.14
N THR A 199 -6.25 -7.72 3.04
CA THR A 199 -4.94 -7.55 2.39
C THR A 199 -5.13 -7.48 0.87
N ILE A 200 -4.19 -6.86 0.19
CA ILE A 200 -4.18 -6.80 -1.29
C ILE A 200 -4.03 -8.21 -1.86
N SER A 201 -4.87 -8.56 -2.85
CA SER A 201 -5.01 -9.91 -3.38
C SER A 201 -3.72 -10.51 -3.95
N LEU A 202 -3.53 -11.81 -3.76
CA LEU A 202 -2.45 -12.59 -4.35
C LEU A 202 -2.57 -12.70 -5.88
N GLY A 203 -3.79 -12.65 -6.43
CA GLY A 203 -4.01 -12.68 -7.88
C GLY A 203 -3.30 -11.53 -8.58
N VAL A 204 -3.32 -10.35 -7.97
CA VAL A 204 -2.59 -9.16 -8.42
C VAL A 204 -1.09 -9.29 -8.09
N ALA A 205 -0.74 -9.86 -6.93
CA ALA A 205 0.66 -10.10 -6.54
C ALA A 205 1.36 -11.15 -7.42
N LYS A 206 0.63 -12.10 -8.02
CA LYS A 206 1.20 -13.09 -8.98
C LYS A 206 1.67 -12.45 -10.28
N ALA A 207 0.99 -11.42 -10.77
CA ALA A 207 1.45 -10.62 -11.91
C ALA A 207 2.76 -9.89 -11.58
N SER A 208 3.08 -9.70 -10.30
CA SER A 208 4.13 -8.84 -9.78
C SER A 208 5.35 -9.59 -9.28
N ARG A 209 6.01 -10.45 -9.82
CA ARG A 209 7.32 -11.04 -9.41
C ARG A 209 7.76 -10.89 -7.92
N GLN A 210 6.86 -10.47 -7.00
CA GLN A 210 7.12 -10.18 -5.58
C GLN A 210 6.50 -11.22 -4.63
N LEU A 211 6.46 -12.47 -5.09
CA LEU A 211 6.09 -13.61 -4.26
C LEU A 211 6.74 -13.64 -2.85
N PRO A 212 8.02 -13.22 -2.67
CA PRO A 212 8.68 -13.36 -1.37
C PRO A 212 8.07 -12.54 -0.22
N GLN A 213 7.55 -11.35 -0.49
CA GLN A 213 7.05 -10.46 0.60
C GLN A 213 5.60 -10.75 1.01
N TYR A 214 4.75 -11.14 0.08
CA TYR A 214 3.40 -11.61 0.39
C TYR A 214 3.44 -12.89 1.23
N THR A 215 4.37 -13.75 0.89
CA THR A 215 4.62 -15.00 1.58
C THR A 215 5.06 -14.78 3.03
N LYS A 216 5.85 -13.74 3.31
CA LYS A 216 6.29 -13.40 4.67
C LYS A 216 5.15 -13.02 5.61
N ALA A 217 4.08 -12.35 5.11
CA ALA A 217 2.97 -11.90 5.95
C ALA A 217 1.91 -12.98 6.19
N LYS A 218 1.54 -13.75 5.17
CA LYS A 218 0.43 -14.72 5.19
C LYS A 218 0.89 -16.19 5.13
N GLY A 219 2.13 -16.44 4.78
CA GLY A 219 2.64 -17.75 4.40
C GLY A 219 2.21 -18.13 2.98
N LEU A 220 2.91 -19.10 2.39
CA LEU A 220 2.51 -19.67 1.10
C LEU A 220 1.19 -20.41 1.25
N ASP A 221 0.40 -20.38 0.16
CA ASP A 221 -0.76 -21.24 0.01
C ASP A 221 -0.37 -22.70 0.24
N LYS A 222 -1.24 -23.45 0.92
CA LYS A 222 -1.02 -24.83 1.33
C LYS A 222 -0.65 -25.74 0.15
N ALA A 223 -1.28 -25.53 -1.01
CA ALA A 223 -0.97 -26.29 -2.23
C ALA A 223 0.48 -26.06 -2.70
N ARG A 224 0.96 -24.82 -2.58
CA ARG A 224 2.33 -24.49 -2.98
C ARG A 224 3.37 -24.95 -1.98
N LEU A 225 3.05 -24.92 -0.68
CA LEU A 225 3.91 -25.53 0.34
C LEU A 225 4.06 -27.04 0.11
N LYS A 226 2.96 -27.74 -0.25
CA LYS A 226 3.01 -29.16 -0.63
C LYS A 226 3.92 -29.40 -1.85
N GLN A 227 3.81 -28.57 -2.90
CA GLN A 227 4.68 -28.68 -4.07
C GLN A 227 6.16 -28.51 -3.72
N MET A 228 6.48 -27.56 -2.84
CA MET A 228 7.86 -27.32 -2.40
C MET A 228 8.40 -28.45 -1.54
N VAL A 229 7.57 -29.07 -0.69
CA VAL A 229 7.95 -30.30 0.03
C VAL A 229 8.26 -31.42 -0.96
N LEU A 230 7.41 -31.65 -1.97
CA LEU A 230 7.66 -32.66 -3.00
C LEU A 230 8.96 -32.39 -3.75
N GLN A 231 9.22 -31.15 -4.13
CA GLN A 231 10.45 -30.76 -4.84
C GLN A 231 11.71 -30.98 -4.00
N LEU A 232 11.64 -30.66 -2.68
CA LEU A 232 12.73 -30.94 -1.75
C LEU A 232 12.98 -32.45 -1.62
N LEU A 233 11.93 -33.25 -1.48
CA LEU A 233 12.04 -34.70 -1.34
C LEU A 233 12.52 -35.37 -2.63
N GLN A 234 12.13 -34.82 -3.80
CA GLN A 234 12.60 -35.24 -5.09
C GLN A 234 14.12 -35.04 -5.25
N ASN A 235 14.61 -33.88 -4.77
CA ASN A 235 16.05 -33.59 -4.76
C ASN A 235 16.82 -34.40 -3.71
N ALA A 236 16.18 -34.79 -2.61
CA ALA A 236 16.78 -35.63 -1.57
C ALA A 236 16.83 -37.09 -1.94
N GLY A 237 16.09 -37.51 -2.95
CA GLY A 237 16.07 -38.90 -3.46
C GLY A 237 15.74 -39.96 -2.40
N ILE A 238 16.45 -41.08 -2.45
CA ILE A 238 16.27 -42.23 -1.54
C ILE A 238 16.61 -41.91 -0.07
N ASP A 239 17.40 -40.88 0.18
CA ASP A 239 17.77 -40.49 1.55
C ASP A 239 16.65 -39.79 2.29
N GLY A 240 15.69 -39.19 1.58
CA GLY A 240 14.59 -38.40 2.15
C GLY A 240 15.08 -37.28 3.04
N ALA A 241 14.15 -36.55 3.65
CA ALA A 241 14.45 -35.41 4.51
C ALA A 241 13.84 -35.56 5.91
N ARG A 242 14.56 -35.08 6.93
CA ARG A 242 14.01 -34.94 8.28
C ARG A 242 13.14 -33.70 8.36
N ARG A 243 12.21 -33.71 9.30
CA ARG A 243 11.28 -32.57 9.52
C ARG A 243 12.01 -31.24 9.76
N GLU A 244 13.16 -31.25 10.42
CA GLU A 244 13.98 -30.07 10.69
C GLU A 244 14.53 -29.48 9.42
N ILE A 245 14.99 -30.31 8.47
CA ILE A 245 15.52 -29.89 7.15
C ILE A 245 14.39 -29.30 6.31
N ILE A 246 13.20 -29.93 6.33
CA ILE A 246 12.02 -29.43 5.63
C ILE A 246 11.58 -28.07 6.23
N TYR A 247 11.65 -27.94 7.55
CA TYR A 247 11.35 -26.68 8.23
C TYR A 247 12.34 -25.58 7.85
N ASP A 248 13.65 -25.83 7.90
CA ASP A 248 14.69 -24.87 7.55
C ASP A 248 14.56 -24.39 6.10
N TYR A 249 14.15 -25.27 5.20
CA TYR A 249 13.90 -24.93 3.80
C TYR A 249 12.64 -24.05 3.63
N LEU A 250 11.60 -24.27 4.44
CA LEU A 250 10.32 -23.60 4.31
C LEU A 250 10.11 -22.44 5.30
N LYS A 251 10.99 -22.22 6.28
CA LYS A 251 10.79 -21.26 7.38
C LYS A 251 10.48 -19.83 6.93
N ASP A 252 11.15 -19.37 5.87
CA ASP A 252 10.94 -18.03 5.32
C ASP A 252 9.62 -17.89 4.53
N MET A 253 8.94 -19.01 4.29
CA MET A 253 7.70 -19.12 3.52
C MET A 253 6.50 -19.49 4.40
N LEU A 254 6.74 -19.78 5.66
CA LEU A 254 5.69 -19.94 6.67
C LEU A 254 5.24 -18.60 7.21
N PRO A 255 3.99 -18.48 7.72
CA PRO A 255 3.46 -17.21 8.22
C PRO A 255 4.35 -16.61 9.32
N SER A 256 4.86 -15.41 9.09
CA SER A 256 5.75 -14.70 10.03
C SER A 256 5.03 -14.20 11.30
N ASN A 257 3.69 -14.19 11.30
CA ASN A 257 2.86 -13.87 12.46
C ASN A 257 2.73 -15.01 13.47
N LYS A 258 3.33 -16.19 13.17
CA LYS A 258 3.34 -17.37 14.03
C LYS A 258 4.68 -17.55 14.70
N SER A 259 4.67 -17.98 15.98
CA SER A 259 5.91 -18.38 16.64
C SER A 259 6.53 -19.62 15.95
N GLN A 260 7.83 -19.82 16.14
CA GLN A 260 8.53 -20.99 15.60
C GLN A 260 7.84 -22.32 15.97
N GLU A 261 7.34 -22.43 17.19
CA GLU A 261 6.61 -23.62 17.65
C GLU A 261 5.28 -23.81 16.90
N GLN A 262 4.56 -22.73 16.63
CA GLN A 262 3.33 -22.77 15.86
C GLN A 262 3.58 -23.10 14.38
N GLN A 263 4.68 -22.60 13.81
CA GLN A 263 5.11 -22.94 12.45
C GLN A 263 5.49 -24.41 12.32
N LEU A 264 6.22 -24.96 13.29
CA LEU A 264 6.55 -26.40 13.35
C LEU A 264 5.29 -27.27 13.48
N ARG A 265 4.32 -26.87 14.29
CA ARG A 265 3.03 -27.58 14.39
C ARG A 265 2.26 -27.54 13.08
N TYR A 266 2.25 -26.40 12.41
CA TYR A 266 1.61 -26.25 11.10
C TYR A 266 2.25 -27.15 10.04
N LEU A 267 3.60 -27.14 9.94
CA LEU A 267 4.34 -28.03 9.06
C LEU A 267 4.08 -29.52 9.37
N GLY A 268 4.02 -29.87 10.66
CA GLY A 268 3.70 -31.24 11.06
C GLY A 268 2.35 -31.71 10.54
N ARG A 269 1.29 -30.87 10.63
CA ARG A 269 -0.02 -31.19 10.08
C ARG A 269 0.00 -31.32 8.56
N LEU A 270 0.73 -30.44 7.88
CA LEU A 270 0.88 -30.49 6.41
C LEU A 270 1.53 -31.81 5.94
N LEU A 271 2.57 -32.25 6.63
CA LEU A 271 3.26 -33.51 6.28
C LEU A 271 2.38 -34.75 6.57
N VAL A 272 1.59 -34.73 7.65
CA VAL A 272 0.63 -35.81 7.95
C VAL A 272 -0.43 -35.88 6.85
N GLU A 273 -0.99 -34.75 6.45
CA GLU A 273 -1.99 -34.69 5.37
C GLU A 273 -1.45 -35.19 4.04
N MET A 274 -0.22 -34.81 3.67
CA MET A 274 0.44 -35.31 2.45
C MET A 274 0.71 -36.82 2.49
N ASN A 275 0.95 -37.36 3.67
CA ASN A 275 1.08 -38.78 3.87
C ASN A 275 -0.27 -39.51 3.73
N GLU A 276 -1.36 -38.93 4.27
CA GLU A 276 -2.72 -39.44 4.11
C GLU A 276 -3.17 -39.40 2.65
N GLU A 277 -2.75 -38.36 1.88
CA GLU A 277 -2.96 -38.25 0.44
C GLU A 277 -2.12 -39.24 -0.37
N GLY A 278 -1.19 -39.95 0.25
CA GLY A 278 -0.33 -40.90 -0.42
C GLY A 278 0.76 -40.29 -1.30
N THR A 279 1.02 -38.99 -1.19
CA THR A 279 2.05 -38.29 -1.98
C THR A 279 3.45 -38.43 -1.38
N ILE A 280 3.56 -38.56 -0.09
CA ILE A 280 4.79 -38.82 0.66
C ILE A 280 4.56 -39.94 1.66
N GLU A 281 5.64 -40.59 2.09
CA GLU A 281 5.60 -41.57 3.15
C GLU A 281 6.64 -41.29 4.23
N ARG A 282 6.36 -41.75 5.45
CA ARG A 282 7.27 -41.59 6.58
C ARG A 282 7.97 -42.90 6.91
N ILE A 283 9.29 -42.91 6.80
CA ILE A 283 10.12 -44.05 7.21
C ILE A 283 11.01 -43.62 8.38
N GLY A 284 10.66 -44.07 9.58
CA GLY A 284 11.33 -43.64 10.82
C GLY A 284 11.21 -42.18 11.11
N LEU A 285 12.32 -41.43 11.08
CA LEU A 285 12.38 -39.98 11.31
C LEU A 285 12.47 -39.17 10.00
N ARG A 286 12.35 -39.80 8.85
CA ARG A 286 12.51 -39.17 7.53
C ARG A 286 11.22 -39.26 6.72
N TRP A 287 11.03 -38.28 5.85
CA TRP A 287 9.96 -38.21 4.87
C TRP A 287 10.54 -38.46 3.48
N LEU A 288 9.87 -39.27 2.68
CA LEU A 288 10.25 -39.65 1.32
C LEU A 288 9.07 -39.47 0.38
N LEU A 289 9.33 -39.42 -0.92
CA LEU A 289 8.26 -39.51 -1.91
C LEU A 289 7.66 -40.93 -1.86
N SER A 290 6.35 -41.04 -1.97
CA SER A 290 5.70 -42.33 -2.07
C SER A 290 6.03 -43.02 -3.41
N SER A 291 6.39 -44.27 -3.36
CA SER A 291 6.73 -45.06 -4.55
C SER A 291 5.60 -45.24 -5.57
N SER A 292 4.40 -44.79 -5.24
CA SER A 292 3.23 -44.76 -6.13
C SER A 292 3.16 -43.54 -7.06
N SER A 293 4.01 -42.52 -6.88
CA SER A 293 3.99 -41.26 -7.68
C SER A 293 4.66 -41.43 -9.07
N ASP A 294 5.41 -42.48 -9.33
CA ASP A 294 6.14 -42.69 -10.62
C ASP A 294 5.28 -43.27 -11.75
N ARG A 295 3.98 -43.54 -11.52
CA ARG A 295 3.15 -44.21 -12.54
C ARG A 295 2.22 -43.29 -13.36
N ASN A 296 2.25 -41.97 -13.13
CA ASN A 296 1.42 -41.01 -13.89
C ASN A 296 2.24 -39.80 -14.37
N GLN A 297 3.18 -39.99 -15.26
CA GLN A 297 3.55 -39.01 -16.26
C GLN A 297 3.40 -39.64 -17.65
N PRO A 298 2.54 -39.08 -18.54
CA PRO A 298 2.51 -39.40 -19.93
C PRO A 298 3.70 -38.80 -20.68
#